data_beda5d734851030ff8423036ee6cb2e0
#
_entry.id   beda5d734851030ff8423036ee6cb2e0
#
_cell.length_a   1.000
_cell.length_b   1.000
_cell.length_c   1.000
_cell.angle_alpha   90.00
_cell.angle_beta   90.00
_cell.angle_gamma   90.00
#
_symmetry.space_group_name_H-M   'P 1'
#
loop_
_entity.id
_entity.type
_entity.pdbx_description
1 polymer ?
#
loop_
_entity_poly.entity_id
_entity_poly.type
_entity_poly.pdbx_seq_one_letter_code
_entity_poly.pdbx_strand_id
1 'polypeptide(L)'
;ELAIDLTQKYQRKNKETPVVVPSVVAAPHYKVGNPYKIGGVWYYPERDLTYDETGIASWYGDEFAGKLTANGEIFDPSLISAAHKTLPMPSIVRVTNLDIGKSIVVRINDRGPYVSGRIIDMSRAGARLLGFKEQGIARVRVQVLTELSLQHEKFAKAGEFPLLGAEKLENPPTNAVKKPVVSLTARTTRATAVKPQAGESAVDLLASVRSGEVLVTNPQTTDLWVQIGAFHSEINALNVLNTVQDIAVGEVSQAQTGGQNFFRSRLGPLSDVAEADRVLNAIYQRGFNGAKIVVE
;
A
#
# COMPACT_ATOMS: atom_id res chain seq x y z
N GLU A 1 -22.34 18.26 -23.43
CA GLU A 1 -22.92 17.25 -24.35
C GLU A 1 -21.93 16.16 -24.78
N LEU A 2 -20.64 16.41 -24.85
CA LEU A 2 -19.62 15.41 -25.26
C LEU A 2 -19.26 14.35 -24.18
N ALA A 3 -19.53 14.60 -22.91
CA ALA A 3 -19.22 13.67 -21.80
C ALA A 3 -20.28 12.55 -21.66
N ILE A 4 -21.50 12.77 -22.11
CA ILE A 4 -22.61 11.80 -22.02
C ILE A 4 -22.47 10.70 -23.08
N ASP A 5 -21.87 11.02 -24.23
CA ASP A 5 -21.75 10.07 -25.37
C ASP A 5 -20.69 8.98 -25.13
N LEU A 6 -19.63 9.28 -24.38
CA LEU A 6 -18.60 8.29 -24.03
C LEU A 6 -19.09 7.24 -23.03
N THR A 7 -19.94 7.64 -22.10
CA THR A 7 -20.51 6.72 -21.09
C THR A 7 -21.51 5.76 -21.71
N GLN A 8 -22.34 6.25 -22.66
CA GLN A 8 -23.28 5.40 -23.38
C GLN A 8 -22.60 4.45 -24.39
N LYS A 9 -21.47 4.84 -24.96
CA LYS A 9 -20.69 3.99 -25.86
C LYS A 9 -19.98 2.85 -25.13
N TYR A 10 -19.63 3.06 -23.86
CA TYR A 10 -19.04 2.03 -22.99
C TYR A 10 -20.08 1.01 -22.50
N GLN A 11 -21.32 1.47 -22.24
CA GLN A 11 -22.40 0.59 -21.77
C GLN A 11 -22.99 -0.29 -22.90
N ARG A 12 -22.87 0.08 -24.17
CA ARG A 12 -23.39 -0.71 -25.31
C ARG A 12 -22.48 -1.88 -25.72
N LYS A 13 -21.26 -2.01 -25.15
CA LYS A 13 -20.32 -3.10 -25.47
C LYS A 13 -20.37 -4.28 -24.51
N ASN A 14 -21.10 -4.18 -23.41
CA ASN A 14 -21.29 -5.30 -22.48
C ASN A 14 -22.58 -6.06 -22.79
N LYS A 15 -22.64 -6.71 -23.94
CA LYS A 15 -23.46 -7.93 -24.07
C LYS A 15 -22.77 -8.96 -23.19
N GLU A 16 -23.52 -9.47 -22.22
CA GLU A 16 -23.14 -10.55 -21.32
C GLU A 16 -22.63 -11.75 -22.15
N THR A 17 -21.34 -11.81 -22.34
CA THR A 17 -20.69 -13.08 -22.65
C THR A 17 -20.79 -13.91 -21.38
N PRO A 18 -21.34 -15.13 -21.43
CA PRO A 18 -21.34 -15.99 -20.27
C PRO A 18 -19.89 -16.11 -19.78
N VAL A 19 -19.65 -15.77 -18.50
CA VAL A 19 -18.37 -15.98 -17.85
C VAL A 19 -18.15 -17.49 -17.88
N VAL A 20 -17.37 -17.95 -18.85
CA VAL A 20 -16.84 -19.30 -18.84
C VAL A 20 -15.87 -19.34 -17.68
N VAL A 21 -16.36 -19.78 -16.54
CA VAL A 21 -15.49 -20.10 -15.40
C VAL A 21 -14.58 -21.21 -15.90
N PRO A 22 -13.25 -21.00 -15.97
CA PRO A 22 -12.36 -22.06 -16.39
C PRO A 22 -12.60 -23.25 -15.47
N SER A 23 -12.82 -24.44 -16.02
CA SER A 23 -13.11 -25.67 -15.28
C SER A 23 -11.96 -26.12 -14.35
N VAL A 24 -10.84 -25.39 -14.39
CA VAL A 24 -9.70 -25.55 -13.49
C VAL A 24 -9.36 -24.16 -12.97
N VAL A 25 -9.96 -23.78 -11.84
CA VAL A 25 -9.45 -22.66 -11.06
C VAL A 25 -8.08 -23.09 -10.57
N ALA A 26 -7.02 -22.45 -11.06
CA ALA A 26 -5.67 -22.70 -10.55
C ALA A 26 -5.70 -22.49 -9.04
N ALA A 27 -5.27 -23.51 -8.30
CA ALA A 27 -5.21 -23.38 -6.84
C ALA A 27 -4.33 -22.19 -6.48
N PRO A 28 -4.68 -21.41 -5.45
CA PRO A 28 -3.83 -20.34 -4.97
C PRO A 28 -2.41 -20.87 -4.75
N HIS A 29 -1.39 -20.05 -5.04
CA HIS A 29 0.00 -20.47 -4.93
C HIS A 29 0.91 -19.33 -4.43
N TYR A 30 2.04 -19.73 -3.85
CA TYR A 30 3.09 -18.77 -3.51
C TYR A 30 3.71 -18.20 -4.78
N LYS A 31 3.84 -16.88 -4.85
CA LYS A 31 4.37 -16.20 -6.03
C LYS A 31 5.17 -14.95 -5.65
N VAL A 32 6.43 -14.90 -6.04
CA VAL A 32 7.17 -13.63 -6.11
C VAL A 32 6.83 -12.95 -7.43
N GLY A 33 6.89 -13.69 -8.52
CA GLY A 33 6.60 -13.22 -9.88
C GLY A 33 7.86 -12.71 -10.58
N ASN A 34 7.77 -12.67 -11.91
CA ASN A 34 8.80 -12.09 -12.77
C ASN A 34 8.60 -10.58 -12.90
N PRO A 35 9.64 -9.82 -13.32
CA PRO A 35 9.45 -8.44 -13.73
C PRO A 35 8.32 -8.30 -14.75
N TYR A 36 7.51 -7.27 -14.61
CA TYR A 36 6.36 -7.04 -15.47
C TYR A 36 6.20 -5.55 -15.80
N LYS A 37 5.51 -5.24 -16.90
CA LYS A 37 5.37 -3.86 -17.39
C LYS A 37 3.88 -3.51 -17.54
N ILE A 38 3.45 -2.41 -16.91
CA ILE A 38 2.10 -1.85 -17.02
C ILE A 38 2.21 -0.36 -17.32
N GLY A 39 1.48 0.11 -18.33
CA GLY A 39 1.47 1.53 -18.69
C GLY A 39 2.85 2.13 -19.01
N GLY A 40 3.77 1.30 -19.51
CA GLY A 40 5.14 1.74 -19.80
C GLY A 40 6.11 1.65 -18.61
N VAL A 41 5.63 1.43 -17.39
CA VAL A 41 6.44 1.33 -16.17
C VAL A 41 6.78 -0.12 -15.87
N TRP A 42 8.05 -0.38 -15.57
CA TRP A 42 8.53 -1.69 -15.14
C TRP A 42 8.42 -1.84 -13.62
N TYR A 43 7.96 -3.00 -13.17
CA TYR A 43 7.89 -3.41 -11.78
C TYR A 43 8.75 -4.67 -11.59
N TYR A 44 9.53 -4.69 -10.51
CA TYR A 44 10.47 -5.76 -10.19
C TYR A 44 10.08 -6.43 -8.87
N PRO A 45 9.22 -7.46 -8.89
CA PRO A 45 8.88 -8.20 -7.68
C PRO A 45 10.12 -8.83 -7.05
N GLU A 46 10.22 -8.69 -5.74
CA GLU A 46 11.33 -9.25 -4.98
C GLU A 46 10.88 -9.71 -3.59
N ARG A 47 11.69 -10.59 -2.98
CA ARG A 47 11.42 -11.08 -1.63
C ARG A 47 11.98 -10.11 -0.61
N ASP A 48 11.28 -9.01 -0.38
CA ASP A 48 11.62 -8.04 0.65
C ASP A 48 10.78 -8.29 1.91
N LEU A 49 11.38 -8.91 2.91
CA LEU A 49 10.78 -9.18 4.23
C LEU A 49 11.00 -8.04 5.23
N THR A 50 11.73 -7.02 4.83
CA THR A 50 12.04 -5.84 5.64
C THR A 50 11.31 -4.59 5.17
N TYR A 51 10.43 -4.74 4.17
CA TYR A 51 9.68 -3.63 3.59
C TYR A 51 8.93 -2.82 4.67
N ASP A 52 9.20 -1.54 4.70
CA ASP A 52 8.61 -0.57 5.62
C ASP A 52 8.61 0.80 4.94
N GLU A 53 7.51 1.13 4.26
CA GLU A 53 7.39 2.40 3.53
C GLU A 53 6.11 3.15 3.88
N THR A 54 6.18 4.47 3.76
CA THR A 54 5.05 5.39 3.82
C THR A 54 4.65 5.82 2.41
N GLY A 55 3.36 6.10 2.23
CA GLY A 55 2.83 6.53 0.95
C GLY A 55 1.32 6.64 0.98
N ILE A 56 0.71 6.62 -0.20
CA ILE A 56 -0.74 6.74 -0.35
C ILE A 56 -1.35 5.37 -0.63
N ALA A 57 -2.36 5.00 0.17
CA ALA A 57 -3.25 3.89 -0.11
C ALA A 57 -4.46 4.35 -0.90
N SER A 58 -4.97 3.47 -1.76
CA SER A 58 -6.32 3.51 -2.32
C SER A 58 -7.04 2.19 -2.07
N TRP A 59 -8.23 2.02 -2.63
CA TRP A 59 -8.94 0.74 -2.58
C TRP A 59 -9.58 0.47 -3.94
N TYR A 60 -9.68 -0.81 -4.28
CA TYR A 60 -10.25 -1.23 -5.56
C TYR A 60 -11.70 -1.67 -5.42
N GLY A 61 -12.48 -1.31 -6.44
CA GLY A 61 -13.92 -1.38 -6.41
C GLY A 61 -14.49 -2.79 -6.61
N ASP A 62 -15.82 -2.86 -6.57
CA ASP A 62 -16.58 -4.10 -6.66
C ASP A 62 -16.53 -4.74 -8.07
N GLU A 63 -16.06 -4.01 -9.07
CA GLU A 63 -15.88 -4.50 -10.45
C GLU A 63 -14.83 -5.63 -10.56
N PHE A 64 -14.00 -5.81 -9.54
CA PHE A 64 -13.03 -6.91 -9.45
C PHE A 64 -13.57 -8.13 -8.68
N ALA A 65 -14.75 -8.03 -8.06
CA ALA A 65 -15.34 -9.12 -7.30
C ALA A 65 -15.49 -10.41 -8.15
N GLY A 66 -15.09 -11.54 -7.58
CA GLY A 66 -15.14 -12.84 -8.24
C GLY A 66 -14.05 -13.11 -9.27
N LYS A 67 -13.17 -12.13 -9.58
CA LYS A 67 -12.02 -12.35 -10.47
C LYS A 67 -10.86 -12.99 -9.71
N LEU A 68 -9.98 -13.66 -10.45
CA LEU A 68 -8.76 -14.22 -9.88
C LEU A 68 -7.75 -13.09 -9.60
N THR A 69 -7.16 -13.15 -8.42
CA THR A 69 -6.02 -12.32 -8.04
C THR A 69 -4.72 -12.86 -8.64
N ALA A 70 -3.64 -12.12 -8.54
CA ALA A 70 -2.37 -12.50 -9.14
C ALA A 70 -1.74 -13.78 -8.57
N ASN A 71 -2.14 -14.23 -7.37
CA ASN A 71 -1.71 -15.51 -6.81
C ASN A 71 -2.74 -16.63 -6.98
N GLY A 72 -3.86 -16.38 -7.70
CA GLY A 72 -4.87 -17.39 -8.02
C GLY A 72 -6.04 -17.47 -7.02
N GLU A 73 -6.11 -16.63 -6.01
CA GLU A 73 -7.28 -16.52 -5.13
C GLU A 73 -8.45 -15.84 -5.86
N ILE A 74 -9.68 -16.08 -5.42
CA ILE A 74 -10.83 -15.31 -5.87
C ILE A 74 -10.90 -14.03 -5.03
N PHE A 75 -10.96 -12.87 -5.69
CA PHE A 75 -11.12 -11.61 -4.99
C PHE A 75 -12.53 -11.46 -4.43
N ASP A 76 -12.61 -11.26 -3.12
CA ASP A 76 -13.83 -10.90 -2.41
C ASP A 76 -13.63 -9.54 -1.71
N PRO A 77 -14.36 -8.48 -2.11
CA PRO A 77 -14.23 -7.16 -1.52
C PRO A 77 -14.68 -7.09 -0.06
N SER A 78 -15.40 -8.09 0.45
CA SER A 78 -15.81 -8.20 1.85
C SER A 78 -14.74 -8.79 2.77
N LEU A 79 -13.70 -9.42 2.22
CA LEU A 79 -12.57 -9.95 2.96
C LEU A 79 -11.44 -8.92 3.07
N ILE A 80 -10.61 -9.05 4.12
CA ILE A 80 -9.47 -8.17 4.35
C ILE A 80 -8.29 -8.66 3.52
N SER A 81 -8.02 -7.98 2.40
CA SER A 81 -6.89 -8.26 1.51
C SER A 81 -6.37 -6.98 0.88
N ALA A 82 -5.22 -7.07 0.24
CA ALA A 82 -4.66 -5.93 -0.49
C ALA A 82 -3.79 -6.37 -1.67
N ALA A 83 -3.59 -5.43 -2.61
CA ALA A 83 -2.66 -5.54 -3.72
C ALA A 83 -1.41 -4.71 -3.46
N HIS A 84 -0.24 -5.26 -3.79
CA HIS A 84 1.05 -4.58 -3.74
C HIS A 84 1.87 -4.85 -5.00
N LYS A 85 2.66 -3.86 -5.43
CA LYS A 85 3.38 -3.91 -6.71
C LYS A 85 4.44 -5.01 -6.75
N THR A 86 5.19 -5.21 -5.68
CA THR A 86 6.43 -5.98 -5.69
C THR A 86 6.54 -7.07 -4.62
N LEU A 87 5.84 -6.96 -3.50
CA LEU A 87 5.92 -7.94 -2.41
C LEU A 87 5.51 -9.35 -2.85
N PRO A 88 6.08 -10.42 -2.27
CA PRO A 88 5.62 -11.78 -2.48
C PRO A 88 4.14 -11.97 -2.12
N MET A 89 3.50 -12.93 -2.73
CA MET A 89 2.11 -13.29 -2.43
C MET A 89 2.03 -14.76 -2.02
N PRO A 90 1.51 -15.05 -0.81
CA PRO A 90 1.07 -14.10 0.20
C PRO A 90 2.23 -13.45 0.96
N SER A 91 2.08 -12.18 1.33
CA SER A 91 2.82 -11.50 2.40
C SER A 91 1.83 -10.97 3.41
N ILE A 92 2.22 -10.94 4.67
CA ILE A 92 1.41 -10.35 5.75
C ILE A 92 2.02 -9.01 6.11
N VAL A 93 1.21 -7.96 6.01
CA VAL A 93 1.65 -6.59 6.29
C VAL A 93 0.76 -5.93 7.34
N ARG A 94 1.32 -5.03 8.12
CA ARG A 94 0.56 -4.05 8.91
C ARG A 94 0.39 -2.81 8.05
N VAL A 95 -0.85 -2.35 7.91
CA VAL A 95 -1.17 -1.07 7.25
C VAL A 95 -1.72 -0.13 8.31
N THR A 96 -1.07 1.01 8.47
CA THR A 96 -1.46 2.06 9.42
C THR A 96 -1.92 3.29 8.66
N ASN A 97 -3.15 3.72 8.87
CA ASN A 97 -3.62 5.03 8.44
C ASN A 97 -3.03 6.10 9.38
N LEU A 98 -2.11 6.91 8.86
CA LEU A 98 -1.35 7.89 9.64
C LEU A 98 -2.21 9.08 10.07
N ASP A 99 -3.25 9.40 9.31
CA ASP A 99 -4.14 10.53 9.59
C ASP A 99 -4.99 10.34 10.86
N ILE A 100 -5.35 9.08 11.17
CA ILE A 100 -6.26 8.76 12.28
C ILE A 100 -5.71 7.68 13.22
N GLY A 101 -4.48 7.20 12.99
CA GLY A 101 -3.80 6.23 13.85
C GLY A 101 -4.39 4.80 13.82
N LYS A 102 -5.27 4.46 12.87
CA LYS A 102 -5.83 3.11 12.76
C LYS A 102 -4.89 2.18 12.01
N SER A 103 -4.67 0.98 12.54
CA SER A 103 -3.87 -0.07 11.89
C SER A 103 -4.65 -1.37 11.81
N ILE A 104 -4.44 -2.11 10.73
CA ILE A 104 -4.90 -3.49 10.57
C ILE A 104 -3.77 -4.35 10.01
N VAL A 105 -3.85 -5.64 10.27
CA VAL A 105 -3.01 -6.64 9.61
C VAL A 105 -3.76 -7.18 8.41
N VAL A 106 -3.08 -7.23 7.25
CA VAL A 106 -3.71 -7.59 5.97
C VAL A 106 -2.81 -8.51 5.17
N ARG A 107 -3.42 -9.37 4.36
CA ARG A 107 -2.71 -10.25 3.43
C ARG A 107 -2.64 -9.63 2.05
N ILE A 108 -1.42 -9.56 1.52
CA ILE A 108 -1.17 -9.23 0.11
C ILE A 108 -1.40 -10.50 -0.72
N ASN A 109 -2.35 -10.45 -1.64
CA ASN A 109 -2.67 -11.57 -2.53
C ASN A 109 -2.81 -11.14 -4.00
N ASP A 110 -2.62 -9.86 -4.30
CA ASP A 110 -2.77 -9.33 -5.66
C ASP A 110 -1.68 -8.33 -6.02
N ARG A 111 -1.62 -7.96 -7.31
CA ARG A 111 -0.72 -6.97 -7.91
C ARG A 111 -1.43 -5.66 -8.19
N GLY A 112 -0.80 -4.56 -7.84
CA GLY A 112 -1.25 -3.17 -7.95
C GLY A 112 -0.75 -2.36 -6.76
N PRO A 113 -1.18 -1.11 -6.61
CA PRO A 113 -1.93 -0.30 -7.56
C PRO A 113 -1.10 0.14 -8.77
N TYR A 114 -1.76 0.34 -9.90
CA TYR A 114 -1.11 0.88 -11.10
C TYR A 114 -1.41 2.36 -11.32
N VAL A 115 -2.19 2.96 -10.43
CA VAL A 115 -2.33 4.41 -10.35
C VAL A 115 -1.04 5.00 -9.79
N SER A 116 -0.54 6.04 -10.44
CA SER A 116 0.68 6.74 -10.01
C SER A 116 0.55 7.26 -8.57
N GLY A 117 1.66 7.26 -7.84
CA GLY A 117 1.71 7.79 -6.48
C GLY A 117 1.10 6.89 -5.40
N ARG A 118 0.46 5.74 -5.73
CA ARG A 118 -0.10 4.79 -4.75
C ARG A 118 0.90 3.68 -4.47
N ILE A 119 0.94 3.20 -3.21
CA ILE A 119 1.81 2.08 -2.81
C ILE A 119 1.04 0.80 -2.54
N ILE A 120 -0.21 0.89 -2.12
CA ILE A 120 -1.06 -0.26 -1.78
C ILE A 120 -2.52 0.02 -2.16
N ASP A 121 -3.21 -1.00 -2.65
CA ASP A 121 -4.67 -0.99 -2.84
C ASP A 121 -5.33 -1.94 -1.85
N MET A 122 -6.24 -1.42 -1.05
CA MET A 122 -6.98 -2.21 -0.06
C MET A 122 -8.25 -2.79 -0.67
N SER A 123 -8.73 -3.91 -0.13
CA SER A 123 -10.12 -4.31 -0.34
C SER A 123 -11.07 -3.29 0.29
N ARG A 124 -12.34 -3.30 -0.14
CA ARG A 124 -13.39 -2.44 0.45
C ARG A 124 -13.50 -2.63 1.96
N ALA A 125 -13.43 -3.88 2.45
CA ALA A 125 -13.45 -4.17 3.88
C ALA A 125 -12.24 -3.57 4.60
N GLY A 126 -11.03 -3.70 4.05
CA GLY A 126 -9.82 -3.11 4.61
C GLY A 126 -9.89 -1.59 4.66
N ALA A 127 -10.32 -0.92 3.58
CA ALA A 127 -10.48 0.53 3.54
C ALA A 127 -11.49 1.04 4.56
N ARG A 128 -12.58 0.30 4.79
CA ARG A 128 -13.58 0.63 5.81
C ARG A 128 -12.99 0.53 7.23
N LEU A 129 -12.26 -0.52 7.54
CA LEU A 129 -11.63 -0.70 8.85
C LEU A 129 -10.58 0.37 9.12
N LEU A 130 -9.78 0.72 8.12
CA LEU A 130 -8.79 1.80 8.19
C LEU A 130 -9.41 3.20 8.16
N GLY A 131 -10.73 3.31 7.92
CA GLY A 131 -11.49 4.56 8.02
C GLY A 131 -11.33 5.51 6.85
N PHE A 132 -10.91 5.05 5.66
CA PHE A 132 -10.74 5.91 4.49
C PHE A 132 -11.59 5.52 3.27
N LYS A 133 -12.54 4.57 3.44
CA LYS A 133 -13.38 4.12 2.33
C LYS A 133 -14.09 5.27 1.61
N GLU A 134 -14.66 6.21 2.37
CA GLU A 134 -15.43 7.33 1.81
C GLU A 134 -14.51 8.39 1.18
N GLN A 135 -13.32 8.61 1.73
CA GLN A 135 -12.30 9.51 1.19
C GLN A 135 -11.62 8.94 -0.06
N GLY A 136 -11.66 7.61 -0.23
CA GLY A 136 -11.05 6.89 -1.35
C GLY A 136 -9.56 6.66 -1.22
N ILE A 137 -8.83 7.49 -0.47
CA ILE A 137 -7.39 7.48 -0.27
C ILE A 137 -7.02 7.81 1.17
N ALA A 138 -5.83 7.38 1.60
CA ALA A 138 -5.25 7.73 2.91
C ALA A 138 -3.73 7.75 2.86
N ARG A 139 -3.11 8.53 3.74
CA ARG A 139 -1.68 8.44 4.04
C ARG A 139 -1.45 7.24 4.92
N VAL A 140 -0.61 6.33 4.48
CA VAL A 140 -0.38 5.08 5.20
C VAL A 140 1.10 4.75 5.37
N ARG A 141 1.38 3.92 6.39
CA ARG A 141 2.61 3.16 6.49
C ARG A 141 2.29 1.68 6.26
N VAL A 142 3.10 1.03 5.44
CA VAL A 142 2.99 -0.40 5.12
C VAL A 142 4.25 -1.10 5.60
N GLN A 143 4.10 -2.05 6.53
CA GLN A 143 5.20 -2.78 7.14
C GLN A 143 5.01 -4.29 6.98
N VAL A 144 5.99 -5.00 6.44
CA VAL A 144 5.95 -6.47 6.38
C VAL A 144 6.14 -7.04 7.79
N LEU A 145 5.27 -7.95 8.17
CA LEU A 145 5.39 -8.75 9.38
C LEU A 145 6.14 -10.04 9.02
N THR A 146 7.46 -10.00 9.19
CA THR A 146 8.41 -10.99 8.68
C THR A 146 8.06 -12.41 9.08
N GLU A 147 7.87 -12.67 10.38
CA GLU A 147 7.59 -14.01 10.91
C GLU A 147 6.29 -14.61 10.34
N LEU A 148 5.21 -13.79 10.33
CA LEU A 148 3.93 -14.19 9.77
C LEU A 148 4.01 -14.42 8.26
N SER A 149 4.74 -13.57 7.54
CA SER A 149 4.93 -13.73 6.10
C SER A 149 5.68 -15.02 5.79
N LEU A 150 6.73 -15.36 6.54
CA LEU A 150 7.45 -16.63 6.41
C LEU A 150 6.57 -17.85 6.71
N GLN A 151 5.70 -17.75 7.71
CA GLN A 151 4.75 -18.81 8.03
C GLN A 151 3.73 -19.01 6.90
N HIS A 152 3.16 -17.94 6.37
CA HIS A 152 2.22 -18.00 5.24
C HIS A 152 2.90 -18.45 3.94
N GLU A 153 4.16 -18.07 3.72
CA GLU A 153 4.96 -18.60 2.61
C GLU A 153 5.08 -20.15 2.68
N LYS A 154 5.33 -20.70 3.87
CA LYS A 154 5.41 -22.16 4.07
C LYS A 154 4.09 -22.85 3.76
N PHE A 155 2.98 -22.34 4.29
CA PHE A 155 1.64 -22.87 4.01
C PHE A 155 1.33 -22.81 2.51
N ALA A 156 1.55 -21.67 1.88
CA ALA A 156 1.27 -21.51 0.45
C ALA A 156 2.10 -22.44 -0.44
N LYS A 157 3.37 -22.70 -0.08
CA LYS A 157 4.23 -23.67 -0.78
C LYS A 157 3.79 -25.13 -0.56
N ALA A 158 3.13 -25.43 0.56
CA ALA A 158 2.52 -26.72 0.83
C ALA A 158 1.14 -26.90 0.17
N GLY A 159 0.63 -25.88 -0.52
CA GLY A 159 -0.73 -25.86 -1.08
C GLY A 159 -1.81 -25.61 -0.03
N GLU A 160 -1.42 -25.17 1.15
CA GLU A 160 -2.31 -24.82 2.24
C GLU A 160 -2.52 -23.31 2.26
N PHE A 161 -3.78 -22.87 2.17
CA PHE A 161 -4.15 -21.46 2.24
C PHE A 161 -5.11 -21.25 3.40
N PRO A 162 -4.61 -21.00 4.62
CA PRO A 162 -5.47 -20.66 5.73
C PRO A 162 -6.24 -19.40 5.37
N LEU A 163 -7.57 -19.52 5.34
CA LEU A 163 -8.46 -18.39 5.09
C LEU A 163 -8.27 -17.36 6.22
N LEU A 164 -7.72 -16.22 5.87
CA LEU A 164 -7.65 -15.07 6.75
C LEU A 164 -8.98 -14.33 6.61
N GLY A 165 -9.74 -14.29 7.70
CA GLY A 165 -10.96 -13.47 7.75
C GLY A 165 -12.20 -14.05 7.08
N ALA A 166 -12.37 -15.39 7.05
CA ALA A 166 -13.57 -16.05 6.52
C ALA A 166 -14.83 -15.92 7.41
N GLU A 167 -14.83 -15.04 8.41
CA GLU A 167 -16.08 -14.62 9.02
C GLU A 167 -16.59 -13.38 8.26
N LYS A 168 -17.66 -13.57 7.49
CA LYS A 168 -18.49 -12.49 6.97
C LYS A 168 -18.72 -11.47 8.09
N LEU A 169 -18.15 -10.28 7.94
CA LEU A 169 -18.50 -9.15 8.79
C LEU A 169 -19.94 -8.73 8.45
N GLU A 170 -20.92 -9.50 8.92
CA GLU A 170 -22.33 -9.17 8.75
C GLU A 170 -22.74 -7.95 9.59
N ASN A 171 -21.96 -7.63 10.63
CA ASN A 171 -22.14 -6.39 11.41
C ASN A 171 -20.80 -5.93 11.98
N PRO A 172 -20.51 -4.61 11.99
CA PRO A 172 -19.33 -4.11 12.69
C PRO A 172 -19.50 -4.42 14.18
N PRO A 173 -18.46 -4.88 14.90
CA PRO A 173 -18.53 -5.00 16.34
C PRO A 173 -18.80 -3.59 16.92
N THR A 174 -20.01 -3.41 17.43
CA THR A 174 -20.34 -2.28 18.29
C THR A 174 -19.53 -2.44 19.58
N ASN A 175 -18.53 -1.55 19.77
CA ASN A 175 -17.80 -1.36 21.02
C ASN A 175 -16.87 -2.50 21.50
N ALA A 176 -15.66 -2.52 20.94
CA ALA A 176 -14.51 -2.95 21.72
C ALA A 176 -13.42 -1.87 21.64
N VAL A 177 -13.70 -0.71 22.19
CA VAL A 177 -12.69 0.29 22.55
C VAL A 177 -11.96 -0.26 23.77
N LYS A 178 -10.87 -0.98 23.58
CA LYS A 178 -9.92 -1.22 24.68
C LYS A 178 -9.23 0.11 24.98
N LYS A 179 -9.27 0.47 26.25
CA LYS A 179 -8.76 1.72 26.84
C LYS A 179 -7.32 2.03 26.38
N PRO A 180 -6.97 3.32 26.23
CA PRO A 180 -5.64 3.74 25.81
C PRO A 180 -4.62 3.33 26.88
N VAL A 181 -3.54 2.71 26.45
CA VAL A 181 -2.35 2.56 27.27
C VAL A 181 -1.65 3.91 27.33
N VAL A 182 -1.44 4.36 28.54
CA VAL A 182 -0.97 5.65 29.01
C VAL A 182 0.26 6.14 28.27
N SER A 183 0.17 7.40 27.89
CA SER A 183 1.19 8.40 27.57
C SER A 183 2.62 8.12 28.02
N LEU A 184 3.56 8.29 27.09
CA LEU A 184 4.92 8.77 27.41
C LEU A 184 5.34 9.83 26.37
N THR A 185 5.49 11.00 26.92
CA THR A 185 6.14 12.26 26.48
C THR A 185 6.95 12.24 25.21
N ALA A 186 6.62 13.24 24.38
CA ALA A 186 7.38 13.71 23.24
C ALA A 186 8.87 13.92 23.57
N ARG A 187 9.72 13.30 22.81
CA ARG A 187 11.07 13.79 22.56
C ARG A 187 11.46 13.47 21.11
N THR A 188 11.64 14.54 20.37
CA THR A 188 12.25 14.58 19.05
C THR A 188 13.50 13.71 19.02
N THR A 189 13.54 12.70 18.13
CA THR A 189 14.80 12.25 17.52
C THR A 189 14.55 11.15 16.46
N ARG A 190 15.08 11.38 15.24
CA ARG A 190 15.77 10.42 14.39
C ARG A 190 15.00 9.14 14.05
N ALA A 191 14.64 8.98 12.77
CA ALA A 191 14.15 7.73 12.20
C ALA A 191 15.16 6.59 12.46
N THR A 192 14.95 5.87 13.53
CA THR A 192 15.54 4.58 13.80
C THR A 192 14.51 3.52 13.46
N ALA A 193 14.92 2.49 12.74
CA ALA A 193 14.10 1.32 12.47
C ALA A 193 13.39 0.88 13.76
N VAL A 194 12.06 1.04 13.79
CA VAL A 194 11.26 0.61 14.93
C VAL A 194 11.20 -0.91 14.88
N LYS A 195 11.89 -1.56 15.80
CA LYS A 195 11.64 -2.96 16.14
C LYS A 195 10.14 -3.15 16.42
N PRO A 196 9.55 -4.32 16.09
CA PRO A 196 8.18 -4.65 16.51
C PRO A 196 8.01 -4.31 17.98
N GLN A 197 6.89 -3.71 18.34
CA GLN A 197 6.59 -3.43 19.75
C GLN A 197 6.76 -4.73 20.54
N ALA A 198 7.64 -4.72 21.52
CA ALA A 198 7.91 -5.87 22.37
C ALA A 198 6.61 -6.23 23.11
N GLY A 199 6.00 -7.40 22.79
CA GLY A 199 4.86 -7.93 23.52
C GLY A 199 3.77 -8.62 22.69
N GLU A 200 3.69 -8.41 21.38
CA GLU A 200 2.71 -9.14 20.54
C GLU A 200 3.31 -10.48 20.07
N SER A 201 2.69 -11.60 20.47
CA SER A 201 3.07 -12.90 19.97
C SER A 201 2.59 -13.11 18.52
N ALA A 202 3.26 -13.99 17.76
CA ALA A 202 2.80 -14.37 16.42
C ALA A 202 1.37 -14.93 16.42
N VAL A 203 0.95 -15.54 17.53
CA VAL A 203 -0.41 -16.08 17.73
C VAL A 203 -1.43 -14.96 17.88
N ASP A 204 -1.10 -13.87 18.62
CA ASP A 204 -1.97 -12.72 18.78
C ASP A 204 -2.13 -11.95 17.47
N LEU A 205 -1.05 -11.81 16.72
CA LEU A 205 -1.07 -11.20 15.39
C LEU A 205 -1.88 -12.02 14.37
N LEU A 206 -1.79 -13.36 14.40
CA LEU A 206 -2.63 -14.24 13.59
C LEU A 206 -4.11 -14.14 13.95
N ALA A 207 -4.43 -14.02 15.23
CA ALA A 207 -5.79 -13.78 15.70
C ALA A 207 -6.31 -12.42 15.20
N SER A 208 -5.49 -11.37 15.23
CA SER A 208 -5.87 -10.04 14.75
C SER A 208 -6.11 -10.01 13.23
N VAL A 209 -5.33 -10.77 12.45
CA VAL A 209 -5.58 -10.93 11.00
C VAL A 209 -6.91 -11.62 10.73
N ARG A 210 -7.29 -12.61 11.55
CA ARG A 210 -8.55 -13.36 11.39
C ARG A 210 -9.76 -12.55 11.81
N SER A 211 -9.63 -11.79 12.90
CA SER A 211 -10.73 -11.02 13.50
C SER A 211 -10.93 -9.63 12.87
N GLY A 212 -10.03 -9.18 12.01
CA GLY A 212 -10.03 -7.79 11.52
C GLY A 212 -9.85 -6.79 12.64
N GLU A 213 -9.09 -7.14 13.68
CA GLU A 213 -8.82 -6.27 14.80
C GLU A 213 -8.16 -4.97 14.36
N VAL A 214 -8.74 -3.85 14.78
CA VAL A 214 -8.23 -2.52 14.51
C VAL A 214 -7.47 -2.04 15.73
N LEU A 215 -6.16 -1.85 15.59
CA LEU A 215 -5.36 -1.17 16.59
C LEU A 215 -5.48 0.33 16.36
N VAL A 216 -5.58 1.09 17.45
CA VAL A 216 -5.67 2.55 17.40
C VAL A 216 -4.51 3.13 18.17
N THR A 217 -3.71 3.94 17.48
CA THR A 217 -2.62 4.73 18.03
C THR A 217 -2.92 6.21 17.84
N ASN A 218 -2.05 7.09 18.33
CA ASN A 218 -2.20 8.51 18.07
C ASN A 218 -1.98 8.81 16.58
N PRO A 219 -2.80 9.70 15.97
CA PRO A 219 -2.54 10.23 14.64
C PRO A 219 -1.13 10.83 14.56
N GLN A 220 -0.52 10.73 13.39
CA GLN A 220 0.80 11.32 13.13
C GLN A 220 0.62 12.53 12.22
N THR A 221 1.22 13.65 12.61
CA THR A 221 1.36 14.77 11.69
C THR A 221 2.40 14.38 10.65
N THR A 222 2.03 14.44 9.39
CA THR A 222 2.88 14.03 8.28
C THR A 222 2.83 15.05 7.17
N ASP A 223 3.98 15.25 6.54
CA ASP A 223 4.12 16.07 5.34
C ASP A 223 4.14 15.21 4.09
N LEU A 224 3.63 15.74 2.98
CA LEU A 224 3.64 15.10 1.68
C LEU A 224 4.78 15.67 0.84
N TRP A 225 5.56 14.75 0.26
CA TRP A 225 6.67 15.08 -0.62
C TRP A 225 6.61 14.27 -1.90
N VAL A 226 7.08 14.82 -3.00
CA VAL A 226 7.43 14.05 -4.19
C VAL A 226 8.95 13.90 -4.22
N GLN A 227 9.43 12.70 -3.91
CA GLN A 227 10.84 12.36 -4.03
C GLN A 227 11.16 12.00 -5.46
N ILE A 228 12.10 12.74 -6.07
CA ILE A 228 12.52 12.56 -7.47
C ILE A 228 13.56 11.45 -7.57
N GLY A 229 14.48 11.41 -6.62
CA GLY A 229 15.55 10.41 -6.54
C GLY A 229 16.35 10.49 -5.25
N ALA A 230 17.23 9.50 -5.06
CA ALA A 230 18.22 9.46 -4.00
C ALA A 230 19.61 9.25 -4.63
N PHE A 231 20.59 10.02 -4.21
CA PHE A 231 21.92 10.11 -4.83
C PHE A 231 23.00 9.97 -3.78
N HIS A 232 24.14 9.39 -4.14
CA HIS A 232 25.33 9.36 -3.26
C HIS A 232 26.02 10.72 -3.18
N SER A 233 25.79 11.61 -4.16
CA SER A 233 26.39 12.95 -4.24
C SER A 233 25.33 14.02 -4.04
N GLU A 234 25.59 14.96 -3.12
CA GLU A 234 24.74 16.13 -2.90
C GLU A 234 24.64 17.00 -4.17
N ILE A 235 25.73 17.18 -4.90
CA ILE A 235 25.78 17.94 -6.15
C ILE A 235 24.82 17.35 -7.18
N ASN A 236 24.77 16.01 -7.31
CA ASN A 236 23.86 15.36 -8.23
C ASN A 236 22.39 15.54 -7.80
N ALA A 237 22.12 15.49 -6.49
CA ALA A 237 20.80 15.75 -5.95
C ALA A 237 20.35 17.20 -6.22
N LEU A 238 21.23 18.17 -6.02
CA LEU A 238 20.98 19.61 -6.31
C LEU A 238 20.77 19.85 -7.81
N ASN A 239 21.58 19.23 -8.66
CA ASN A 239 21.43 19.37 -10.10
C ASN A 239 20.06 18.88 -10.58
N VAL A 240 19.60 17.74 -10.08
CA VAL A 240 18.25 17.22 -10.39
C VAL A 240 17.18 18.18 -9.87
N LEU A 241 17.30 18.64 -8.63
CA LEU A 241 16.34 19.58 -8.05
C LEU A 241 16.22 20.85 -8.88
N ASN A 242 17.34 21.42 -9.34
CA ASN A 242 17.37 22.63 -10.14
C ASN A 242 16.63 22.47 -11.50
N THR A 243 16.55 21.27 -12.04
CA THR A 243 15.83 21.01 -13.31
C THR A 243 14.30 21.05 -13.17
N VAL A 244 13.79 21.07 -11.94
CA VAL A 244 12.36 20.94 -11.64
C VAL A 244 11.84 21.99 -10.64
N GLN A 245 12.66 22.95 -10.25
CA GLN A 245 12.32 24.00 -9.27
C GLN A 245 11.16 24.92 -9.71
N ASP A 246 10.83 24.90 -11.01
CA ASP A 246 9.68 25.61 -11.58
C ASP A 246 8.34 24.88 -11.32
N ILE A 247 8.36 23.62 -10.89
CA ILE A 247 7.15 22.82 -10.63
C ILE A 247 6.63 23.07 -9.20
N ALA A 248 7.51 23.00 -8.22
CA ALA A 248 7.20 23.26 -6.81
C ALA A 248 8.48 23.59 -6.03
N VAL A 249 8.30 24.16 -4.83
CA VAL A 249 9.42 24.34 -3.90
C VAL A 249 10.00 22.98 -3.54
N GLY A 250 11.31 22.91 -3.40
CA GLY A 250 11.96 21.65 -3.08
C GLY A 250 13.23 21.82 -2.28
N GLU A 251 13.72 20.70 -1.80
CA GLU A 251 14.96 20.64 -1.02
C GLU A 251 15.74 19.36 -1.29
N VAL A 252 17.01 19.40 -0.91
CA VAL A 252 17.83 18.20 -0.78
C VAL A 252 17.93 17.84 0.70
N SER A 253 17.48 16.63 1.05
CA SER A 253 17.59 16.11 2.42
C SER A 253 18.54 14.93 2.49
N GLN A 254 19.33 14.86 3.57
CA GLN A 254 20.19 13.73 3.82
C GLN A 254 19.40 12.59 4.46
N ALA A 255 19.61 11.35 3.98
CA ALA A 255 19.06 10.14 4.55
C ALA A 255 20.15 9.08 4.69
N GLN A 256 19.96 8.16 5.62
CA GLN A 256 20.87 7.05 5.82
C GLN A 256 20.09 5.73 5.68
N THR A 257 20.56 4.85 4.81
CA THR A 257 19.97 3.54 4.59
C THR A 257 21.08 2.50 4.51
N GLY A 258 20.97 1.41 5.28
CA GLY A 258 22.00 0.37 5.28
C GLY A 258 23.42 0.85 5.68
N GLY A 259 23.51 1.91 6.49
CA GLY A 259 24.78 2.52 6.89
C GLY A 259 25.40 3.46 5.84
N GLN A 260 24.76 3.64 4.68
CA GLN A 260 25.20 4.57 3.64
C GLN A 260 24.40 5.86 3.67
N ASN A 261 25.06 6.98 3.41
CA ASN A 261 24.40 8.28 3.30
C ASN A 261 23.93 8.52 1.87
N PHE A 262 22.70 9.04 1.73
CA PHE A 262 22.10 9.44 0.48
C PHE A 262 21.57 10.85 0.59
N PHE A 263 21.52 11.54 -0.54
CA PHE A 263 20.92 12.85 -0.72
C PHE A 263 19.65 12.69 -1.54
N ARG A 264 18.50 13.02 -0.94
CA ARG A 264 17.19 12.89 -1.59
C ARG A 264 16.77 14.24 -2.15
N SER A 265 16.52 14.31 -3.48
CA SER A 265 15.89 15.47 -4.10
C SER A 265 14.37 15.29 -3.99
N ARG A 266 13.69 16.25 -3.38
CA ARG A 266 12.24 16.18 -3.14
C ARG A 266 11.57 17.53 -3.27
N LEU A 267 10.32 17.55 -3.72
CA LEU A 267 9.46 18.72 -3.85
C LEU A 267 8.37 18.67 -2.78
N GLY A 268 8.17 19.77 -2.09
CA GLY A 268 7.21 19.92 -0.99
C GLY A 268 7.75 20.85 0.12
N PRO A 269 7.10 20.83 1.34
CA PRO A 269 5.92 20.03 1.67
C PRO A 269 4.69 20.44 0.84
N LEU A 270 3.88 19.44 0.45
CA LEU A 270 2.69 19.64 -0.37
C LEU A 270 1.43 19.60 0.50
N SER A 271 0.44 20.39 0.15
CA SER A 271 -0.73 20.64 1.00
C SER A 271 -1.65 19.41 1.11
N ASP A 272 -1.80 18.69 0.01
CA ASP A 272 -2.69 17.53 -0.07
C ASP A 272 -2.26 16.52 -1.15
N VAL A 273 -2.96 15.39 -1.19
CA VAL A 273 -2.65 14.31 -2.15
C VAL A 273 -2.92 14.73 -3.59
N ALA A 274 -3.90 15.61 -3.84
CA ALA A 274 -4.20 16.06 -5.20
C ALA A 274 -3.07 16.96 -5.74
N GLU A 275 -2.46 17.79 -4.89
CA GLU A 275 -1.27 18.54 -5.23
C GLU A 275 -0.07 17.59 -5.46
N ALA A 276 0.13 16.61 -4.59
CA ALA A 276 1.19 15.63 -4.76
C ALA A 276 1.06 14.84 -6.07
N ASP A 277 -0.15 14.45 -6.46
CA ASP A 277 -0.41 13.79 -7.74
C ASP A 277 -0.11 14.72 -8.94
N ARG A 278 -0.46 16.00 -8.86
CA ARG A 278 -0.12 16.99 -9.93
C ARG A 278 1.38 17.17 -10.08
N VAL A 279 2.09 17.34 -8.97
CA VAL A 279 3.54 17.48 -8.94
C VAL A 279 4.21 16.22 -9.47
N LEU A 280 3.79 15.03 -9.01
CA LEU A 280 4.33 13.76 -9.48
C LEU A 280 4.14 13.57 -10.99
N ASN A 281 2.96 13.89 -11.51
CA ASN A 281 2.70 13.81 -12.95
C ASN A 281 3.59 14.78 -13.74
N ALA A 282 3.80 16.01 -13.25
CA ALA A 282 4.70 16.96 -13.90
C ALA A 282 6.16 16.45 -13.91
N ILE A 283 6.60 15.79 -12.84
CA ILE A 283 7.92 15.16 -12.75
C ILE A 283 8.06 14.00 -13.74
N TYR A 284 7.03 13.17 -13.94
CA TYR A 284 7.01 12.12 -14.95
C TYR A 284 7.13 12.70 -16.37
N GLN A 285 6.46 13.82 -16.65
CA GLN A 285 6.58 14.51 -17.97
C GLN A 285 8.01 15.02 -18.23
N ARG A 286 8.80 15.25 -17.19
CA ARG A 286 10.23 15.60 -17.28
C ARG A 286 11.15 14.36 -17.42
N GLY A 287 10.58 13.14 -17.48
CA GLY A 287 11.32 11.90 -17.67
C GLY A 287 11.80 11.22 -16.37
N PHE A 288 11.46 11.74 -15.19
CA PHE A 288 11.83 11.15 -13.90
C PHE A 288 10.85 10.05 -13.47
N ASN A 289 10.80 8.96 -14.20
CA ASN A 289 9.84 7.87 -14.01
C ASN A 289 10.00 7.08 -12.69
N GLY A 290 11.10 7.29 -11.97
CA GLY A 290 11.35 6.71 -10.65
C GLY A 290 10.85 7.53 -9.48
N ALA A 291 10.25 8.69 -9.74
CA ALA A 291 9.73 9.56 -8.68
C ALA A 291 8.54 8.90 -7.96
N LYS A 292 8.40 9.20 -6.67
CA LYS A 292 7.31 8.67 -5.83
C LYS A 292 6.82 9.69 -4.81
N ILE A 293 5.55 9.55 -4.39
CA ILE A 293 5.04 10.30 -3.24
C ILE A 293 5.55 9.62 -1.97
N VAL A 294 6.06 10.43 -1.05
CA VAL A 294 6.55 10.02 0.26
C VAL A 294 5.80 10.80 1.34
N VAL A 295 5.47 10.13 2.42
CA VAL A 295 4.79 10.69 3.60
C VAL A 295 5.79 10.65 4.76
N GLU A 296 6.15 11.78 5.34
CA GLU A 296 7.12 11.88 6.44
C GLU A 296 6.60 12.69 7.62
#